data_de527e1a336bc7895bbc24a0423e0e67
#
_entry.id   de527e1a336bc7895bbc24a0423e0e67
#
_cell.length_a   1.000
_cell.length_b   1.000
_cell.length_c   1.000
_cell.angle_alpha   90.00
_cell.angle_beta   90.00
_cell.angle_gamma   90.00
#
_symmetry.space_group_name_H-M   'P 1'
#
loop_
_entity.id
_entity.type
_entity.pdbx_description
1 polymer ?
#
loop_
_entity_poly.entity_id
_entity_poly.type
_entity_poly.pdbx_seq_one_letter_code
_entity_poly.pdbx_strand_id
1 'polypeptide(L)'
;MVELASGTFDLKDVSVAYGKETALAGVGMHIPPHAVTALIGPSGGGKSTLLRCLDRMNDEIGNVTVGGKILLDGLNINSNDVDPVELRMRVGMVFQRPNPFPMSIYDNVCYGPRTQGIRKRADLDELVEESLTRAALWTEVKGSLKKHAFELSGGQQQRLCIARALATRPEVMLMDEPASALDPISTQQIEDTIAELKPTVTIVIVTHNMQQAARISDQTAFMLRESMDTPAKLVEVGDTKMMFTNPHDKRTEAYITGRFG
;
A
#
# COMPACT_ATOMS: atom_id res chain seq x y z
N MET A 1 22.19 -17.72 10.56
CA MET A 1 21.17 -16.81 11.11
C MET A 1 20.16 -16.62 9.98
N VAL A 2 18.91 -17.00 10.17
CA VAL A 2 17.85 -16.61 9.25
C VAL A 2 17.71 -15.10 9.42
N GLU A 3 18.09 -14.33 8.41
CA GLU A 3 17.83 -12.89 8.38
C GLU A 3 16.32 -12.72 8.54
N LEU A 4 15.89 -12.03 9.59
CA LEU A 4 14.47 -11.74 9.77
C LEU A 4 14.02 -10.94 8.55
N ALA A 5 12.96 -11.40 7.89
CA ALA A 5 12.38 -10.73 6.76
C ALA A 5 12.07 -9.28 7.16
N SER A 6 12.61 -8.32 6.42
CA SER A 6 12.55 -6.89 6.78
C SER A 6 11.45 -6.15 6.03
N GLY A 7 10.93 -6.76 4.96
CA GLY A 7 9.97 -6.11 4.07
C GLY A 7 10.60 -5.01 3.21
N THR A 8 11.87 -5.16 2.84
CA THR A 8 12.60 -4.23 1.98
C THR A 8 12.35 -4.53 0.51
N PHE A 9 12.05 -3.50 -0.29
CA PHE A 9 12.01 -3.65 -1.74
C PHE A 9 13.17 -2.95 -2.44
N ASP A 10 13.76 -3.66 -3.43
CA ASP A 10 14.68 -3.09 -4.43
C ASP A 10 14.09 -3.27 -5.83
N LEU A 11 13.79 -2.15 -6.48
CA LEU A 11 13.27 -2.10 -7.85
C LEU A 11 14.43 -1.80 -8.80
N LYS A 12 14.58 -2.61 -9.86
CA LYS A 12 15.65 -2.47 -10.86
C LYS A 12 15.05 -2.49 -12.26
N ASP A 13 15.03 -1.32 -12.90
CA ASP A 13 14.54 -1.11 -14.27
C ASP A 13 13.13 -1.67 -14.50
N VAL A 14 12.23 -1.44 -13.54
CA VAL A 14 10.85 -1.97 -13.59
C VAL A 14 10.07 -1.27 -14.68
N SER A 15 9.45 -2.06 -15.56
CA SER A 15 8.58 -1.59 -16.64
C SER A 15 7.29 -2.41 -16.68
N VAL A 16 6.20 -1.78 -17.11
CA VAL A 16 4.88 -2.43 -17.22
C VAL A 16 4.25 -2.05 -18.54
N ALA A 17 3.79 -3.06 -19.27
CA ALA A 17 3.05 -2.86 -20.51
C ALA A 17 1.70 -3.58 -20.45
N TYR A 18 0.64 -2.90 -20.91
CA TYR A 18 -0.70 -3.42 -21.12
C TYR A 18 -0.90 -3.67 -22.61
N GLY A 19 -0.76 -4.92 -23.04
CA GLY A 19 -0.72 -5.27 -24.46
C GLY A 19 0.46 -4.60 -25.17
N LYS A 20 0.18 -3.62 -26.04
CA LYS A 20 1.21 -2.87 -26.79
C LYS A 20 1.58 -1.53 -26.15
N GLU A 21 0.84 -1.07 -25.15
CA GLU A 21 1.07 0.21 -24.51
C GLU A 21 1.98 0.05 -23.29
N THR A 22 3.13 0.70 -23.29
CA THR A 22 4.00 0.78 -22.12
C THR A 22 3.47 1.85 -21.16
N ALA A 23 2.95 1.43 -20.03
CA ALA A 23 2.41 2.32 -19.00
C ALA A 23 3.47 2.85 -18.04
N LEU A 24 4.51 2.06 -17.76
CA LEU A 24 5.58 2.40 -16.83
C LEU A 24 6.93 1.95 -17.42
N ALA A 25 7.96 2.78 -17.33
CA ALA A 25 9.29 2.43 -17.85
C ALA A 25 10.43 2.86 -16.94
N GLY A 26 11.39 1.93 -16.73
CA GLY A 26 12.68 2.21 -16.15
C GLY A 26 12.65 2.64 -14.69
N VAL A 27 11.71 2.15 -13.87
CA VAL A 27 11.65 2.52 -12.46
C VAL A 27 12.70 1.75 -11.67
N GLY A 28 13.62 2.50 -11.06
CA GLY A 28 14.61 1.99 -10.12
C GLY A 28 14.55 2.77 -8.81
N MET A 29 14.27 2.09 -7.70
CA MET A 29 14.28 2.69 -6.35
C MET A 29 14.42 1.63 -5.26
N HIS A 30 14.90 2.08 -4.12
CA HIS A 30 14.91 1.32 -2.89
C HIS A 30 13.77 1.78 -1.98
N ILE A 31 13.01 0.85 -1.41
CA ILE A 31 11.98 1.09 -0.39
C ILE A 31 12.53 0.56 0.93
N PRO A 32 12.87 1.45 1.88
CA PRO A 32 13.49 1.04 3.14
C PRO A 32 12.49 0.30 4.04
N PRO A 33 12.97 -0.64 4.86
CA PRO A 33 12.13 -1.35 5.81
C PRO A 33 11.65 -0.44 6.94
N HIS A 34 10.48 -0.75 7.51
CA HIS A 34 9.92 -0.05 8.68
C HIS A 34 9.85 1.47 8.49
N ALA A 35 9.53 1.89 7.27
CA ALA A 35 9.40 3.28 6.88
C ALA A 35 8.15 3.45 6.00
N VAL A 36 7.69 4.69 5.86
CA VAL A 36 6.61 5.05 4.95
C VAL A 36 7.19 5.66 3.69
N THR A 37 6.98 5.01 2.55
CA THR A 37 7.32 5.56 1.22
C THR A 37 6.04 6.04 0.53
N ALA A 38 5.95 7.34 0.24
CA ALA A 38 4.83 7.92 -0.51
C ALA A 38 5.14 7.96 -2.01
N LEU A 39 4.23 7.45 -2.82
CA LEU A 39 4.21 7.63 -4.27
C LEU A 39 3.28 8.81 -4.60
N ILE A 40 3.83 9.91 -5.12
CA ILE A 40 3.10 11.12 -5.49
C ILE A 40 3.18 11.37 -6.99
N GLY A 41 2.29 12.22 -7.51
CA GLY A 41 2.25 12.60 -8.93
C GLY A 41 0.83 12.73 -9.45
N PRO A 42 0.64 13.27 -10.67
CA PRO A 42 -0.67 13.47 -11.26
C PRO A 42 -1.41 12.15 -11.53
N SER A 43 -2.73 12.24 -11.75
CA SER A 43 -3.52 11.09 -12.20
C SER A 43 -2.95 10.54 -13.52
N GLY A 44 -2.92 9.22 -13.66
CA GLY A 44 -2.28 8.56 -14.81
C GLY A 44 -0.73 8.49 -14.75
N GLY A 45 -0.09 9.01 -13.70
CA GLY A 45 1.37 8.98 -13.50
C GLY A 45 1.96 7.60 -13.14
N GLY A 46 1.21 6.51 -13.25
CA GLY A 46 1.72 5.15 -13.05
C GLY A 46 1.85 4.69 -11.59
N LYS A 47 1.45 5.50 -10.61
CA LYS A 47 1.59 5.20 -9.16
C LYS A 47 0.93 3.89 -8.75
N SER A 48 -0.37 3.73 -9.04
CA SER A 48 -1.11 2.49 -8.69
C SER A 48 -0.64 1.30 -9.53
N THR A 49 -0.15 1.53 -10.76
CA THR A 49 0.49 0.48 -11.57
C THR A 49 1.75 -0.04 -10.89
N LEU A 50 2.62 0.86 -10.41
CA LEU A 50 3.82 0.49 -9.67
C LEU A 50 3.46 -0.20 -8.35
N LEU A 51 2.50 0.35 -7.59
CA LEU A 51 2.06 -0.23 -6.33
C LEU A 51 1.61 -1.69 -6.51
N ARG A 52 0.78 -1.97 -7.53
CA ARG A 52 0.29 -3.32 -7.86
C ARG A 52 1.36 -4.27 -8.40
N CYS A 53 2.54 -3.78 -8.78
CA CYS A 53 3.67 -4.65 -9.10
C CYS A 53 4.25 -5.30 -7.84
N LEU A 54 4.17 -4.62 -6.68
CA LEU A 54 4.81 -5.06 -5.44
C LEU A 54 4.13 -6.29 -4.80
N ASP A 55 2.86 -6.56 -5.16
CA ASP A 55 2.09 -7.73 -4.72
C ASP A 55 1.65 -8.64 -5.89
N ARG A 56 2.15 -8.36 -7.10
CA ARG A 56 1.80 -9.08 -8.32
C ARG A 56 0.31 -9.00 -8.69
N MET A 57 -0.42 -7.97 -8.22
CA MET A 57 -1.83 -7.79 -8.62
C MET A 57 -1.99 -7.49 -10.11
N ASN A 58 -0.95 -7.01 -10.79
CA ASN A 58 -0.98 -6.84 -12.23
C ASN A 58 -1.09 -8.16 -13.01
N ASP A 59 -0.70 -9.30 -12.41
CA ASP A 59 -0.83 -10.63 -13.01
C ASP A 59 -2.31 -11.03 -13.24
N GLU A 60 -3.23 -10.45 -12.45
CA GLU A 60 -4.69 -10.68 -12.59
C GLU A 60 -5.31 -9.94 -13.77
N ILE A 61 -4.54 -9.03 -14.39
CA ILE A 61 -5.00 -8.25 -15.53
C ILE A 61 -4.49 -8.93 -16.81
N GLY A 62 -5.42 -9.33 -17.70
CA GLY A 62 -5.04 -9.96 -18.95
C GLY A 62 -4.12 -9.06 -19.81
N ASN A 63 -3.14 -9.69 -20.47
CA ASN A 63 -2.18 -9.03 -21.36
C ASN A 63 -1.26 -7.99 -20.68
N VAL A 64 -0.87 -8.21 -19.42
CA VAL A 64 0.14 -7.40 -18.73
C VAL A 64 1.50 -8.09 -18.81
N THR A 65 2.53 -7.30 -19.06
CA THR A 65 3.93 -7.73 -18.99
C THR A 65 4.67 -6.82 -18.01
N VAL A 66 5.32 -7.44 -17.02
CA VAL A 66 6.18 -6.74 -16.06
C VAL A 66 7.63 -7.10 -16.37
N GLY A 67 8.45 -6.11 -16.72
CA GLY A 67 9.89 -6.24 -16.98
C GLY A 67 10.74 -5.72 -15.82
N GLY A 68 12.03 -6.01 -15.88
CA GLY A 68 12.97 -5.64 -14.82
C GLY A 68 12.95 -6.63 -13.66
N LYS A 69 13.40 -6.17 -12.47
CA LYS A 69 13.41 -6.99 -11.25
C LYS A 69 12.78 -6.22 -10.09
N ILE A 70 11.94 -6.91 -9.34
CA ILE A 70 11.37 -6.43 -8.07
C ILE A 70 11.82 -7.42 -7.00
N LEU A 71 12.69 -6.99 -6.12
CA LEU A 71 13.27 -7.83 -5.09
C LEU A 71 12.62 -7.48 -3.74
N LEU A 72 11.99 -8.46 -3.09
CA LEU A 72 11.56 -8.38 -1.69
C LEU A 72 12.57 -9.16 -0.85
N ASP A 73 13.30 -8.47 0.03
CA ASP A 73 14.39 -9.05 0.83
C ASP A 73 15.39 -9.83 -0.04
N GLY A 74 15.73 -9.31 -1.22
CA GLY A 74 16.66 -9.93 -2.16
C GLY A 74 16.04 -11.00 -3.07
N LEU A 75 14.83 -11.48 -2.81
CA LEU A 75 14.13 -12.46 -3.65
C LEU A 75 13.33 -11.76 -4.76
N ASN A 76 13.56 -12.12 -6.02
CA ASN A 76 12.78 -11.58 -7.13
C ASN A 76 11.35 -12.14 -7.11
N ILE A 77 10.38 -11.29 -6.79
CA ILE A 77 8.97 -11.69 -6.66
C ILE A 77 8.33 -12.13 -7.98
N ASN A 78 8.90 -11.77 -9.12
CA ASN A 78 8.42 -12.18 -10.45
C ASN A 78 9.05 -13.50 -10.93
N SER A 79 9.87 -14.17 -10.09
CA SER A 79 10.41 -15.51 -10.39
C SER A 79 9.29 -16.53 -10.42
N ASN A 80 9.42 -17.54 -11.30
CA ASN A 80 8.47 -18.66 -11.39
C ASN A 80 8.39 -19.49 -10.10
N ASP A 81 9.41 -19.43 -9.26
CA ASP A 81 9.49 -20.15 -7.99
C ASP A 81 8.74 -19.45 -6.85
N VAL A 82 8.25 -18.23 -7.07
CA VAL A 82 7.51 -17.46 -6.07
C VAL A 82 6.01 -17.66 -6.26
N ASP A 83 5.36 -18.26 -5.27
CA ASP A 83 3.90 -18.39 -5.23
C ASP A 83 3.27 -17.00 -4.93
N PRO A 84 2.41 -16.46 -5.82
CA PRO A 84 1.72 -15.19 -5.57
C PRO A 84 0.85 -15.21 -4.30
N VAL A 85 0.33 -16.36 -3.88
CA VAL A 85 -0.47 -16.47 -2.65
C VAL A 85 0.41 -16.26 -1.42
N GLU A 86 1.58 -16.91 -1.38
CA GLU A 86 2.55 -16.73 -0.30
C GLU A 86 3.09 -15.29 -0.27
N LEU A 87 3.37 -14.70 -1.43
CA LEU A 87 3.76 -13.30 -1.53
C LEU A 87 2.69 -12.37 -0.94
N ARG A 88 1.41 -12.56 -1.28
CA ARG A 88 0.30 -11.72 -0.81
C ARG A 88 -0.06 -11.94 0.67
N MET A 89 0.47 -12.97 1.32
CA MET A 89 0.44 -13.09 2.78
C MET A 89 1.49 -12.20 3.45
N ARG A 90 2.65 -11.98 2.80
CA ARG A 90 3.72 -11.09 3.28
C ARG A 90 3.45 -9.63 2.92
N VAL A 91 2.74 -9.36 1.82
CA VAL A 91 2.45 -8.03 1.28
C VAL A 91 0.95 -7.80 1.27
N GLY A 92 0.44 -7.07 2.27
CA GLY A 92 -0.97 -6.72 2.37
C GLY A 92 -1.34 -5.53 1.49
N MET A 93 -2.57 -5.50 0.96
CA MET A 93 -3.07 -4.42 0.10
C MET A 93 -4.36 -3.81 0.65
N VAL A 94 -4.39 -2.47 0.71
CA VAL A 94 -5.56 -1.65 1.04
C VAL A 94 -5.91 -0.79 -0.17
N PHE A 95 -7.12 -0.95 -0.69
CA PHE A 95 -7.58 -0.26 -1.89
C PHE A 95 -8.18 1.10 -1.59
N GLN A 96 -8.23 1.97 -2.59
CA GLN A 96 -8.81 3.31 -2.53
C GLN A 96 -10.27 3.29 -2.08
N ARG A 97 -11.08 2.36 -2.61
CA ARG A 97 -12.46 2.15 -2.16
C ARG A 97 -12.49 1.02 -1.16
N PRO A 98 -13.11 1.23 0.01
CA PRO A 98 -13.31 0.13 0.96
C PRO A 98 -13.97 -1.07 0.28
N ASN A 99 -13.41 -2.24 0.50
CA ASN A 99 -13.91 -3.49 -0.09
C ASN A 99 -14.05 -4.60 0.97
N PRO A 100 -14.78 -4.36 2.06
CA PRO A 100 -15.02 -5.42 3.02
C PRO A 100 -15.78 -6.57 2.35
N PHE A 101 -15.54 -7.80 2.80
CA PHE A 101 -16.29 -8.95 2.33
C PHE A 101 -17.73 -8.89 2.83
N PRO A 102 -18.71 -9.45 2.10
CA PRO A 102 -20.13 -9.47 2.50
C PRO A 102 -20.39 -10.46 3.65
N MET A 103 -19.77 -10.22 4.78
CA MET A 103 -19.83 -11.03 6.00
C MET A 103 -19.70 -10.13 7.24
N SER A 104 -19.67 -10.72 8.43
CA SER A 104 -19.55 -9.97 9.69
C SER A 104 -18.21 -9.25 9.80
N ILE A 105 -18.11 -8.25 10.70
CA ILE A 105 -16.85 -7.57 11.06
C ILE A 105 -15.83 -8.62 11.50
N TYR A 106 -16.22 -9.52 12.40
CA TYR A 106 -15.39 -10.61 12.90
C TYR A 106 -14.85 -11.50 11.77
N ASP A 107 -15.73 -11.96 10.89
CA ASP A 107 -15.34 -12.89 9.83
C ASP A 107 -14.46 -12.21 8.76
N ASN A 108 -14.62 -10.90 8.53
CA ASN A 108 -13.69 -10.13 7.69
C ASN A 108 -12.25 -10.23 8.21
N VAL A 109 -12.03 -10.01 9.50
CA VAL A 109 -10.69 -10.05 10.10
C VAL A 109 -10.17 -11.49 10.16
N CYS A 110 -11.03 -12.46 10.50
CA CYS A 110 -10.64 -13.87 10.58
C CYS A 110 -10.37 -14.54 9.23
N TYR A 111 -10.74 -13.92 8.11
CA TYR A 111 -10.69 -14.57 6.80
C TYR A 111 -9.26 -15.03 6.44
N GLY A 112 -8.30 -14.12 6.47
CA GLY A 112 -6.89 -14.43 6.20
C GLY A 112 -6.31 -15.47 7.18
N PRO A 113 -6.36 -15.25 8.49
CA PRO A 113 -5.90 -16.23 9.48
C PRO A 113 -6.48 -17.65 9.32
N ARG A 114 -7.78 -17.75 8.98
CA ARG A 114 -8.39 -19.06 8.71
C ARG A 114 -7.83 -19.75 7.46
N THR A 115 -7.51 -19.00 6.41
CA THR A 115 -6.86 -19.57 5.21
C THR A 115 -5.42 -20.01 5.51
N GLN A 116 -4.75 -19.38 6.47
CA GLN A 116 -3.46 -19.81 7.01
C GLN A 116 -3.55 -21.01 7.97
N GLY A 117 -4.76 -21.56 8.19
CA GLY A 117 -4.97 -22.74 9.02
C GLY A 117 -5.22 -22.47 10.51
N ILE A 118 -5.32 -21.20 10.94
CA ILE A 118 -5.66 -20.87 12.33
C ILE A 118 -7.15 -21.20 12.56
N ARG A 119 -7.42 -22.17 13.45
CA ARG A 119 -8.77 -22.68 13.69
C ARG A 119 -9.26 -22.51 15.12
N LYS A 120 -8.32 -22.37 16.05
CA LYS A 120 -8.64 -22.26 17.47
C LYS A 120 -9.32 -20.92 17.75
N ARG A 121 -10.50 -20.97 18.36
CA ARG A 121 -11.34 -19.79 18.61
C ARG A 121 -10.63 -18.70 19.40
N ALA A 122 -9.91 -19.09 20.47
CA ALA A 122 -9.19 -18.14 21.32
C ALA A 122 -8.12 -17.36 20.53
N ASP A 123 -7.36 -18.05 19.66
CA ASP A 123 -6.31 -17.41 18.85
C ASP A 123 -6.93 -16.44 17.81
N LEU A 124 -8.09 -16.78 17.25
CA LEU A 124 -8.84 -15.90 16.35
C LEU A 124 -9.41 -14.68 17.08
N ASP A 125 -9.93 -14.85 18.29
CA ASP A 125 -10.49 -13.77 19.11
C ASP A 125 -9.38 -12.76 19.46
N GLU A 126 -8.19 -13.23 19.85
CA GLU A 126 -7.01 -12.40 20.11
C GLU A 126 -6.54 -11.64 18.86
N LEU A 127 -6.43 -12.32 17.71
CA LEU A 127 -6.07 -11.69 16.44
C LEU A 127 -7.08 -10.62 15.99
N VAL A 128 -8.37 -10.85 16.22
CA VAL A 128 -9.42 -9.88 15.88
C VAL A 128 -9.27 -8.64 16.76
N GLU A 129 -9.11 -8.79 18.06
CA GLU A 129 -8.91 -7.67 18.97
C GLU A 129 -7.64 -6.90 18.64
N GLU A 130 -6.51 -7.59 18.46
CA GLU A 130 -5.23 -6.97 18.08
C GLU A 130 -5.36 -6.18 16.79
N SER A 131 -5.89 -6.80 15.72
CA SER A 131 -5.97 -6.18 14.40
C SER A 131 -6.91 -4.98 14.35
N LEU A 132 -8.08 -5.09 15.01
CA LEU A 132 -9.02 -3.97 15.12
C LEU A 132 -8.49 -2.83 15.99
N THR A 133 -7.70 -3.14 17.02
CA THR A 133 -7.05 -2.15 17.87
C THR A 133 -5.99 -1.39 17.07
N ARG A 134 -5.11 -2.10 16.36
CA ARG A 134 -4.08 -1.49 15.50
C ARG A 134 -4.66 -0.67 14.35
N ALA A 135 -5.87 -0.99 13.88
CA ALA A 135 -6.60 -0.20 12.88
C ALA A 135 -7.50 0.90 13.50
N ALA A 136 -7.32 1.24 14.79
CA ALA A 136 -8.10 2.23 15.53
C ALA A 136 -9.63 2.04 15.42
N LEU A 137 -10.11 0.79 15.34
CA LEU A 137 -11.54 0.47 15.15
C LEU A 137 -12.16 -0.29 16.33
N TRP A 138 -11.34 -0.95 17.17
CA TRP A 138 -11.82 -1.85 18.25
C TRP A 138 -12.84 -1.21 19.17
N THR A 139 -12.57 -0.01 19.67
CA THR A 139 -13.44 0.68 20.62
C THR A 139 -14.84 0.96 20.09
N GLU A 140 -14.96 1.14 18.78
CA GLU A 140 -16.21 1.44 18.10
C GLU A 140 -17.05 0.18 17.81
N VAL A 141 -16.38 -0.99 17.61
CA VAL A 141 -17.07 -2.19 17.10
C VAL A 141 -17.04 -3.39 18.04
N LYS A 142 -16.29 -3.37 19.16
CA LYS A 142 -16.15 -4.52 20.09
C LYS A 142 -17.49 -5.09 20.59
N GLY A 143 -18.51 -4.26 20.72
CA GLY A 143 -19.88 -4.68 21.11
C GLY A 143 -20.73 -5.19 19.95
N SER A 144 -20.25 -5.16 18.71
CA SER A 144 -21.04 -5.43 17.51
C SER A 144 -20.31 -6.24 16.43
N LEU A 145 -19.31 -7.06 16.80
CA LEU A 145 -18.48 -7.83 15.87
C LEU A 145 -19.26 -8.77 14.93
N LYS A 146 -20.48 -9.15 15.31
CA LYS A 146 -21.36 -9.99 14.49
C LYS A 146 -22.16 -9.20 13.44
N LYS A 147 -22.18 -7.86 13.50
CA LYS A 147 -22.84 -7.04 12.50
C LYS A 147 -22.19 -7.22 11.13
N HIS A 148 -23.00 -7.01 10.09
CA HIS A 148 -22.52 -7.06 8.72
C HIS A 148 -21.59 -5.87 8.43
N ALA A 149 -20.46 -6.11 7.74
CA ALA A 149 -19.45 -5.08 7.50
C ALA A 149 -19.98 -3.87 6.72
N PHE A 150 -20.99 -4.06 5.87
CA PHE A 150 -21.63 -2.96 5.11
C PHE A 150 -22.51 -2.03 5.95
N GLU A 151 -22.78 -2.37 7.21
CA GLU A 151 -23.46 -1.46 8.15
C GLU A 151 -22.53 -0.39 8.74
N LEU A 152 -21.22 -0.53 8.52
CA LEU A 152 -20.20 0.43 8.96
C LEU A 152 -20.18 1.67 8.06
N SER A 153 -19.79 2.82 8.62
CA SER A 153 -19.49 4.02 7.83
C SER A 153 -18.31 3.79 6.88
N GLY A 154 -18.15 4.62 5.85
CA GLY A 154 -17.04 4.48 4.89
C GLY A 154 -15.66 4.47 5.56
N GLY A 155 -15.40 5.36 6.53
CA GLY A 155 -14.15 5.37 7.29
C GLY A 155 -13.97 4.12 8.16
N GLN A 156 -15.03 3.61 8.78
CA GLN A 156 -15.00 2.36 9.53
C GLN A 156 -14.76 1.16 8.61
N GLN A 157 -15.37 1.13 7.43
CA GLN A 157 -15.12 0.07 6.43
C GLN A 157 -13.66 0.08 5.96
N GLN A 158 -13.07 1.26 5.75
CA GLN A 158 -11.66 1.38 5.37
C GLN A 158 -10.74 0.86 6.48
N ARG A 159 -10.98 1.25 7.74
CA ARG A 159 -10.22 0.74 8.88
C ARG A 159 -10.44 -0.77 9.09
N LEU A 160 -11.63 -1.30 8.77
CA LEU A 160 -11.85 -2.75 8.75
C LEU A 160 -11.01 -3.45 7.67
N CYS A 161 -10.87 -2.86 6.47
CA CYS A 161 -9.99 -3.39 5.44
C CYS A 161 -8.52 -3.37 5.86
N ILE A 162 -8.09 -2.33 6.60
CA ILE A 162 -6.75 -2.27 7.21
C ILE A 162 -6.60 -3.39 8.25
N ALA A 163 -7.56 -3.54 9.17
CA ALA A 163 -7.53 -4.60 10.18
C ALA A 163 -7.48 -6.01 9.56
N ARG A 164 -8.26 -6.24 8.50
CA ARG A 164 -8.24 -7.50 7.74
C ARG A 164 -6.86 -7.80 7.14
N ALA A 165 -6.21 -6.78 6.57
CA ALA A 165 -4.87 -6.95 6.04
C ALA A 165 -3.83 -7.19 7.15
N LEU A 166 -3.92 -6.50 8.29
CA LEU A 166 -3.04 -6.68 9.44
C LEU A 166 -3.16 -8.06 10.10
N ALA A 167 -4.33 -8.68 10.03
CA ALA A 167 -4.57 -9.99 10.64
C ALA A 167 -3.72 -11.12 10.07
N THR A 168 -3.19 -10.97 8.86
CA THR A 168 -2.23 -11.91 8.26
C THR A 168 -0.78 -11.65 8.69
N ARG A 169 -0.53 -10.60 9.50
CA ARG A 169 0.80 -10.15 9.97
C ARG A 169 1.76 -9.89 8.81
N PRO A 170 1.39 -9.02 7.87
CA PRO A 170 2.23 -8.73 6.71
C PRO A 170 3.49 -7.96 7.11
N GLU A 171 4.57 -8.16 6.36
CA GLU A 171 5.83 -7.40 6.47
C GLU A 171 5.72 -6.04 5.79
N VAL A 172 4.90 -5.98 4.72
CA VAL A 172 4.65 -4.77 3.92
C VAL A 172 3.16 -4.50 3.80
N MET A 173 2.77 -3.24 3.90
CA MET A 173 1.42 -2.77 3.64
C MET A 173 1.42 -1.79 2.47
N LEU A 174 0.72 -2.14 1.42
CA LEU A 174 0.46 -1.29 0.27
C LEU A 174 -0.87 -0.57 0.44
N MET A 175 -0.91 0.74 0.22
CA MET A 175 -2.11 1.54 0.39
C MET A 175 -2.33 2.43 -0.84
N ASP A 176 -3.40 2.16 -1.61
CA ASP A 176 -3.76 2.96 -2.79
C ASP A 176 -4.78 4.02 -2.38
N GLU A 177 -4.35 5.26 -2.15
CA GLU A 177 -5.19 6.41 -1.75
C GLU A 177 -6.18 6.11 -0.59
N PRO A 178 -5.74 5.56 0.55
CA PRO A 178 -6.63 4.96 1.55
C PRO A 178 -7.58 5.94 2.24
N ALA A 179 -7.35 7.25 2.12
CA ALA A 179 -8.14 8.30 2.76
C ALA A 179 -8.83 9.26 1.78
N SER A 180 -8.73 9.04 0.47
CA SER A 180 -9.16 10.01 -0.56
C SER A 180 -10.66 10.35 -0.57
N ALA A 181 -11.51 9.44 -0.08
CA ALA A 181 -12.97 9.60 -0.04
C ALA A 181 -13.54 9.75 1.38
N LEU A 182 -12.68 10.04 2.36
CA LEU A 182 -13.05 10.08 3.77
C LEU A 182 -13.13 11.52 4.31
N ASP A 183 -13.89 11.66 5.38
CA ASP A 183 -13.95 12.89 6.16
C ASP A 183 -12.61 13.16 6.89
N PRO A 184 -12.36 14.42 7.34
CA PRO A 184 -11.10 14.77 7.99
C PRO A 184 -10.77 13.97 9.25
N ILE A 185 -11.77 13.56 10.03
CA ILE A 185 -11.58 12.80 11.27
C ILE A 185 -11.13 11.38 10.91
N SER A 186 -11.83 10.73 9.99
CA SER A 186 -11.47 9.39 9.49
C SER A 186 -10.10 9.39 8.81
N THR A 187 -9.76 10.47 8.09
CA THR A 187 -8.43 10.64 7.48
C THR A 187 -7.34 10.69 8.55
N GLN A 188 -7.52 11.49 9.61
CA GLN A 188 -6.57 11.59 10.70
C GLN A 188 -6.38 10.23 11.40
N GLN A 189 -7.45 9.48 11.64
CA GLN A 189 -7.37 8.15 12.25
C GLN A 189 -6.56 7.16 11.41
N ILE A 190 -6.62 7.24 10.07
CA ILE A 190 -5.79 6.42 9.18
C ILE A 190 -4.32 6.89 9.24
N GLU A 191 -4.06 8.19 9.28
CA GLU A 191 -2.69 8.73 9.42
C GLU A 191 -2.06 8.30 10.75
N ASP A 192 -2.81 8.36 11.85
CA ASP A 192 -2.37 7.88 13.17
C ASP A 192 -2.09 6.37 13.13
N THR A 193 -2.96 5.58 12.50
CA THR A 193 -2.75 4.14 12.27
C THR A 193 -1.46 3.87 11.50
N ILE A 194 -1.18 4.62 10.44
CA ILE A 194 0.06 4.49 9.64
C ILE A 194 1.29 4.77 10.52
N ALA A 195 1.25 5.82 11.35
CA ALA A 195 2.33 6.18 12.26
C ALA A 195 2.60 5.08 13.31
N GLU A 196 1.55 4.46 13.85
CA GLU A 196 1.65 3.34 14.79
C GLU A 196 2.17 2.05 14.15
N LEU A 197 1.85 1.80 12.89
CA LEU A 197 2.28 0.59 12.16
C LEU A 197 3.74 0.66 11.70
N LYS A 198 4.23 1.85 11.35
CA LYS A 198 5.53 2.10 10.76
C LYS A 198 6.70 1.39 11.48
N PRO A 199 6.79 1.34 12.82
CA PRO A 199 7.92 0.68 13.48
C PRO A 199 8.04 -0.83 13.22
N THR A 200 6.97 -1.47 12.74
CA THR A 200 6.89 -2.93 12.57
C THR A 200 6.51 -3.38 11.16
N VAL A 201 6.05 -2.46 10.31
CA VAL A 201 5.58 -2.77 8.96
C VAL A 201 6.14 -1.73 7.98
N THR A 202 6.67 -2.17 6.87
CA THR A 202 7.03 -1.28 5.74
C THR A 202 5.76 -0.82 5.04
N ILE A 203 5.61 0.47 4.80
CA ILE A 203 4.39 1.02 4.20
C ILE A 203 4.71 1.73 2.89
N VAL A 204 3.99 1.37 1.83
CA VAL A 204 4.02 2.11 0.56
C VAL A 204 2.64 2.67 0.30
N ILE A 205 2.53 3.98 0.25
CA ILE A 205 1.26 4.69 0.08
C ILE A 205 1.22 5.50 -1.20
N VAL A 206 0.18 5.35 -1.99
CA VAL A 206 -0.17 6.29 -3.06
C VAL A 206 -1.05 7.38 -2.48
N THR A 207 -0.73 8.62 -2.72
CA THR A 207 -1.60 9.75 -2.38
C THR A 207 -1.44 10.90 -3.37
N HIS A 208 -2.54 11.62 -3.62
CA HIS A 208 -2.53 12.89 -4.33
C HIS A 208 -2.55 14.09 -3.38
N ASN A 209 -2.62 13.86 -2.07
CA ASN A 209 -2.60 14.90 -1.05
C ASN A 209 -1.15 15.15 -0.59
N MET A 210 -0.57 16.26 -1.06
CA MET A 210 0.82 16.64 -0.74
C MET A 210 1.05 16.87 0.76
N GLN A 211 0.05 17.45 1.44
CA GLN A 211 0.15 17.69 2.89
C GLN A 211 0.17 16.35 3.66
N GLN A 212 -0.62 15.38 3.23
CA GLN A 212 -0.59 14.03 3.78
C GLN A 212 0.78 13.40 3.57
N ALA A 213 1.28 13.36 2.32
CA ALA A 213 2.62 12.81 2.03
C ALA A 213 3.69 13.44 2.92
N ALA A 214 3.71 14.78 3.03
CA ALA A 214 4.69 15.50 3.84
C ALA A 214 4.62 15.18 5.34
N ARG A 215 3.42 14.82 5.87
CA ARG A 215 3.26 14.52 7.30
C ARG A 215 3.64 13.09 7.66
N ILE A 216 3.25 12.11 6.82
CA ILE A 216 3.30 10.70 7.22
C ILE A 216 4.49 9.93 6.63
N SER A 217 5.11 10.40 5.55
CA SER A 217 6.16 9.62 4.87
C SER A 217 7.57 10.03 5.28
N ASP A 218 8.48 9.05 5.23
CA ASP A 218 9.92 9.24 5.41
C ASP A 218 10.61 9.45 4.07
N GLN A 219 10.14 8.71 3.06
CA GLN A 219 10.62 8.80 1.69
C GLN A 219 9.45 9.16 0.77
N THR A 220 9.71 9.98 -0.23
CA THR A 220 8.74 10.32 -1.27
C THR A 220 9.32 10.04 -2.64
N ALA A 221 8.53 9.45 -3.53
CA ALA A 221 8.84 9.16 -4.91
C ALA A 221 7.85 9.90 -5.82
N PHE A 222 8.35 10.80 -6.67
CA PHE A 222 7.55 11.54 -7.63
C PHE A 222 7.51 10.81 -8.97
N MET A 223 6.32 10.48 -9.41
CA MET A 223 6.07 9.79 -10.68
C MET A 223 5.32 10.69 -11.65
N LEU A 224 5.75 10.70 -12.91
CA LEU A 224 5.19 11.55 -13.94
C LEU A 224 5.05 10.81 -15.27
N ARG A 225 3.94 11.02 -15.94
CA ARG A 225 3.72 10.76 -17.36
C ARG A 225 3.66 12.11 -18.09
N GLU A 226 4.65 12.42 -18.92
CA GLU A 226 4.77 13.73 -19.56
C GLU A 226 3.74 13.97 -20.66
N SER A 227 3.34 12.91 -21.37
CA SER A 227 2.29 12.95 -22.39
C SER A 227 1.54 11.62 -22.46
N MET A 228 0.38 11.59 -23.10
CA MET A 228 -0.41 10.36 -23.25
C MET A 228 0.33 9.27 -24.04
N ASP A 229 1.28 9.64 -24.89
CA ASP A 229 2.04 8.71 -25.74
C ASP A 229 3.35 8.24 -25.11
N THR A 230 3.69 8.76 -23.92
CA THR A 230 4.92 8.37 -23.21
C THR A 230 4.61 7.52 -21.98
N PRO A 231 5.46 6.55 -21.60
CA PRO A 231 5.27 5.83 -20.35
C PRO A 231 5.52 6.74 -19.14
N ALA A 232 4.86 6.43 -18.04
CA ALA A 232 5.17 7.07 -16.76
C ALA A 232 6.58 6.65 -16.29
N LYS A 233 7.26 7.57 -15.59
CA LYS A 233 8.61 7.37 -15.06
C LYS A 233 8.72 7.85 -13.63
N LEU A 234 9.67 7.30 -12.91
CA LEU A 234 10.16 7.88 -11.66
C LEU A 234 11.01 9.10 -12.01
N VAL A 235 10.60 10.28 -11.55
CA VAL A 235 11.31 11.54 -11.79
C VAL A 235 12.33 11.80 -10.68
N GLU A 236 11.90 11.63 -9.44
CA GLU A 236 12.73 11.88 -8.27
C GLU A 236 12.28 10.99 -7.12
N VAL A 237 13.24 10.53 -6.30
CA VAL A 237 12.98 9.80 -5.05
C VAL A 237 14.00 10.25 -4.00
N GLY A 238 13.54 10.46 -2.77
CA GLY A 238 14.43 10.87 -1.69
C GLY A 238 13.69 11.08 -0.37
N ASP A 239 14.43 11.60 0.61
CA ASP A 239 13.88 12.01 1.91
C ASP A 239 12.73 12.99 1.71
N THR A 240 11.60 12.73 2.38
CA THR A 240 10.38 13.52 2.21
C THR A 240 10.59 15.00 2.53
N LYS A 241 11.26 15.30 3.65
CA LYS A 241 11.49 16.68 4.06
C LYS A 241 12.31 17.44 3.02
N MET A 242 13.36 16.79 2.50
CA MET A 242 14.21 17.39 1.45
C MET A 242 13.41 17.61 0.17
N MET A 243 12.63 16.63 -0.27
CA MET A 243 11.83 16.75 -1.48
C MET A 243 10.79 17.89 -1.41
N PHE A 244 10.18 18.10 -0.24
CA PHE A 244 9.17 19.18 -0.06
C PHE A 244 9.77 20.56 0.20
N THR A 245 11.07 20.67 0.59
CA THR A 245 11.72 21.95 0.87
C THR A 245 12.72 22.37 -0.20
N ASN A 246 13.40 21.42 -0.82
CA ASN A 246 14.45 21.67 -1.80
C ASN A 246 14.55 20.51 -2.82
N PRO A 247 13.52 20.28 -3.65
CA PRO A 247 13.56 19.26 -4.68
C PRO A 247 14.68 19.50 -5.69
N HIS A 248 15.24 18.42 -6.21
CA HIS A 248 16.32 18.51 -7.21
C HIS A 248 15.78 18.70 -8.63
N ASP A 249 14.62 18.11 -8.96
CA ASP A 249 14.01 18.22 -10.29
C ASP A 249 12.98 19.34 -10.32
N LYS A 250 13.07 20.22 -11.32
CA LYS A 250 12.12 21.33 -11.49
C LYS A 250 10.67 20.89 -11.70
N ARG A 251 10.45 19.69 -12.25
CA ARG A 251 9.11 19.13 -12.42
C ARG A 251 8.51 18.74 -11.08
N THR A 252 9.36 18.21 -10.16
CA THR A 252 8.97 17.93 -8.77
C THR A 252 8.58 19.22 -8.06
N GLU A 253 9.41 20.28 -8.18
CA GLU A 253 9.13 21.61 -7.61
C GLU A 253 7.80 22.17 -8.12
N ALA A 254 7.59 22.15 -9.44
CA ALA A 254 6.37 22.64 -10.06
C ALA A 254 5.13 21.86 -9.57
N TYR A 255 5.22 20.53 -9.41
CA TYR A 255 4.13 19.71 -8.92
C TYR A 255 3.79 19.99 -7.47
N ILE A 256 4.79 20.01 -6.58
CA ILE A 256 4.60 20.24 -5.13
C ILE A 256 4.07 21.65 -4.85
N THR A 257 4.49 22.66 -5.62
CA THR A 257 4.05 24.05 -5.47
C THR A 257 2.74 24.36 -6.18
N GLY A 258 2.10 23.38 -6.82
CA GLY A 258 0.84 23.57 -7.56
C GLY A 258 0.96 24.37 -8.85
N ARG A 259 2.19 24.54 -9.38
CA ARG A 259 2.47 25.23 -10.66
C ARG A 259 2.48 24.26 -11.85
N PHE A 260 2.05 23.06 -11.64
CA PHE A 260 1.98 22.01 -12.65
C PHE A 260 0.67 22.16 -13.42
N GLY A 261 0.75 22.61 -14.68
CA GLY A 261 -0.38 22.82 -15.57
C GLY A 261 0.07 22.80 -17.01
#